data_018e8eb75805e5da118fe29eba646737
#
_entry.id   018e8eb75805e5da118fe29eba646737
#
_cell.length_a   1.000
_cell.length_b   1.000
_cell.length_c   1.000
_cell.angle_alpha   90.00
_cell.angle_beta   90.00
_cell.angle_gamma   90.00
#
_symmetry.space_group_name_H-M   'P 1'
#
loop_
_entity.id
_entity.type
_entity.pdbx_description
1 polymer ?
#
loop_
_entity_poly.entity_id
_entity_poly.type
_entity_poly.pdbx_seq_one_letter_code
_entity_poly.pdbx_strand_id
1 'polypeptide(L)'
;MPDLRLKVTRVKDGDTIVAEAQNGDTVDVRVWGIDAPETSQPYGTAATNLARDVVGEEVVDIDVMDTDRYGRVIARVQANGTDLGRTLARRGLAWHARRYPTSSTIKEQERDARAEARGLWTQDDPTPPWEHRGTSA
;
A
#
# COMPACT_ATOMS: atom_id res chain seq x y z
N MET A 1 -0.38 -3.08 20.66
CA MET A 1 0.95 -3.70 20.36
C MET A 1 0.97 -4.22 18.93
N PRO A 2 1.99 -3.90 18.15
CA PRO A 2 2.12 -4.49 16.81
C PRO A 2 2.42 -5.98 16.91
N ASP A 3 1.94 -6.75 15.94
CA ASP A 3 2.22 -8.19 15.87
C ASP A 3 3.69 -8.46 15.59
N LEU A 4 4.30 -7.65 14.72
CA LEU A 4 5.69 -7.81 14.30
C LEU A 4 6.35 -6.45 14.13
N ARG A 5 7.69 -6.46 14.24
CA ARG A 5 8.53 -5.34 13.84
C ARG A 5 9.52 -5.86 12.82
N LEU A 6 9.52 -5.26 11.65
CA LEU A 6 10.34 -5.72 10.53
C LEU A 6 11.14 -4.54 9.98
N LYS A 7 12.36 -4.82 9.55
CA LYS A 7 13.18 -3.80 8.90
C LYS A 7 12.91 -3.81 7.40
N VAL A 8 12.50 -2.68 6.85
CA VAL A 8 12.26 -2.56 5.42
C VAL A 8 13.58 -2.59 4.68
N THR A 9 13.70 -3.48 3.70
CA THR A 9 14.89 -3.60 2.86
C THR A 9 14.63 -3.12 1.44
N ARG A 10 13.37 -3.10 1.00
CA ARG A 10 13.01 -2.69 -0.35
C ARG A 10 11.53 -2.32 -0.42
N VAL A 11 11.21 -1.33 -1.21
CA VAL A 11 9.84 -1.01 -1.62
C VAL A 11 9.71 -1.41 -3.08
N LYS A 12 8.86 -2.40 -3.37
CA LYS A 12 8.62 -2.86 -4.75
C LYS A 12 7.72 -1.90 -5.49
N ASP A 13 6.63 -1.50 -4.85
CA ASP A 13 5.70 -0.49 -5.36
C ASP A 13 4.93 0.09 -4.17
N GLY A 14 3.88 0.89 -4.42
CA GLY A 14 3.17 1.59 -3.35
C GLY A 14 2.53 0.67 -2.32
N ASP A 15 2.18 -0.55 -2.68
CA ASP A 15 1.45 -1.47 -1.79
C ASP A 15 2.21 -2.74 -1.45
N THR A 16 3.49 -2.85 -1.83
CA THR A 16 4.29 -4.05 -1.57
C THR A 16 5.69 -3.69 -1.12
N ILE A 17 6.04 -4.15 0.07
CA ILE A 17 7.38 -3.95 0.61
C ILE A 17 8.02 -5.29 0.94
N VAL A 18 9.34 -5.32 0.93
CA VAL A 18 10.14 -6.44 1.38
C VAL A 18 10.81 -6.02 2.68
N ALA A 19 10.71 -6.86 3.68
CA ALA A 19 11.26 -6.58 4.98
C ALA A 19 11.98 -7.80 5.54
N GLU A 20 12.77 -7.57 6.58
CA GLU A 20 13.59 -8.60 7.21
C GLU A 20 13.24 -8.69 8.68
N ALA A 21 12.98 -9.91 9.13
CA ALA A 21 12.76 -10.21 10.54
C ALA A 21 14.08 -10.29 11.29
N GLN A 22 14.03 -10.27 12.63
CA GLN A 22 15.22 -10.31 13.48
C GLN A 22 16.08 -11.55 13.23
N ASN A 23 15.45 -12.66 12.88
CA ASN A 23 16.16 -13.91 12.58
C ASN A 23 16.78 -13.94 11.17
N GLY A 24 16.64 -12.87 10.40
CA GLY A 24 17.18 -12.77 9.05
C GLY A 24 16.25 -13.24 7.94
N ASP A 25 15.07 -13.75 8.28
CA ASP A 25 14.11 -14.18 7.27
C ASP A 25 13.55 -12.99 6.50
N THR A 26 13.42 -13.15 5.19
CA THR A 26 12.80 -12.16 4.32
C THR A 26 11.29 -12.35 4.31
N VAL A 27 10.55 -11.27 4.46
CA VAL A 27 9.10 -11.26 4.50
C VAL A 27 8.58 -10.31 3.43
N ASP A 28 7.72 -10.81 2.54
CA ASP A 28 7.00 -9.97 1.60
C ASP A 28 5.71 -9.48 2.27
N VAL A 29 5.54 -8.19 2.33
CA VAL A 29 4.38 -7.56 2.97
C VAL A 29 3.55 -6.82 1.94
N ARG A 30 2.29 -7.23 1.83
CA ARG A 30 1.27 -6.56 1.03
C ARG A 30 0.46 -5.66 1.94
N VAL A 31 0.41 -4.37 1.64
CA VAL A 31 -0.30 -3.41 2.49
C VAL A 31 -1.80 -3.68 2.42
N TRP A 32 -2.40 -3.92 3.60
CA TRP A 32 -3.82 -4.25 3.71
C TRP A 32 -4.72 -3.08 3.35
N GLY A 33 -5.80 -3.40 2.63
CA GLY A 33 -6.89 -2.45 2.40
C GLY A 33 -6.74 -1.57 1.17
N ILE A 34 -5.58 -1.56 0.52
CA ILE A 34 -5.35 -0.72 -0.66
C ILE A 34 -4.85 -1.51 -1.86
N ASP A 35 -5.05 -0.92 -3.02
CA ASP A 35 -4.38 -1.30 -4.27
C ASP A 35 -3.73 -0.04 -4.84
N ALA A 36 -2.42 -0.01 -4.91
CA ALA A 36 -1.69 1.10 -5.49
C ALA A 36 -1.54 0.91 -7.01
N PRO A 37 -1.44 2.01 -7.79
CA PRO A 37 -1.15 1.87 -9.20
C PRO A 37 0.21 1.22 -9.39
N GLU A 38 0.32 0.38 -10.42
CA GLU A 38 1.59 -0.26 -10.75
C GLU A 38 2.56 0.78 -11.31
N THR A 39 3.86 0.50 -11.24
CA THR A 39 4.89 1.46 -11.66
C THR A 39 4.75 1.88 -13.12
N SER A 40 4.17 1.01 -13.95
CA SER A 40 3.89 1.30 -15.36
C SER A 40 2.67 2.18 -15.59
N GLN A 41 1.86 2.43 -14.56
CA GLN A 41 0.67 3.26 -14.66
C GLN A 41 0.96 4.71 -14.28
N PRO A 42 0.12 5.67 -14.75
CA PRO A 42 0.16 7.03 -14.19
C PRO A 42 0.06 6.99 -12.66
N TYR A 43 0.87 7.79 -12.00
CA TYR A 43 1.00 7.88 -10.54
C TYR A 43 1.60 6.64 -9.86
N GLY A 44 2.00 5.61 -10.61
CA GLY A 44 2.66 4.43 -10.04
C GLY A 44 3.98 4.77 -9.39
N THR A 45 4.82 5.54 -10.09
CA THR A 45 6.10 6.00 -9.52
C THR A 45 5.88 6.90 -8.32
N ALA A 46 4.89 7.79 -8.36
CA ALA A 46 4.57 8.66 -7.23
C ALA A 46 4.14 7.86 -6.00
N ALA A 47 3.32 6.82 -6.19
CA ALA A 47 2.91 5.93 -5.10
C ALA A 47 4.10 5.19 -4.49
N THR A 48 4.98 4.66 -5.33
CA THR A 48 6.20 3.97 -4.88
C THR A 48 7.11 4.93 -4.11
N ASN A 49 7.29 6.14 -4.61
CA ASN A 49 8.13 7.14 -3.94
C ASN A 49 7.52 7.57 -2.60
N LEU A 50 6.21 7.74 -2.52
CA LEU A 50 5.57 8.06 -1.24
C LEU A 50 5.75 6.92 -0.24
N ALA A 51 5.60 5.66 -0.68
CA ALA A 51 5.84 4.51 0.19
C ALA A 51 7.27 4.51 0.71
N ARG A 52 8.26 4.79 -0.14
CA ARG A 52 9.66 4.92 0.27
C ARG A 52 9.86 6.04 1.28
N ASP A 53 9.20 7.17 1.08
CA ASP A 53 9.31 8.31 2.01
C ASP A 53 8.72 7.97 3.38
N VAL A 54 7.63 7.21 3.41
CA VAL A 54 6.96 6.84 4.67
C VAL A 54 7.76 5.80 5.43
N VAL A 55 8.17 4.71 4.77
CA VAL A 55 8.81 3.58 5.46
C VAL A 55 10.33 3.64 5.46
N GLY A 56 10.93 4.26 4.45
CA GLY A 56 12.38 4.36 4.34
C GLY A 56 13.05 2.99 4.39
N GLU A 57 14.19 2.92 5.07
CA GLU A 57 14.90 1.69 5.41
C GLU A 57 14.80 1.45 6.92
N GLU A 58 13.67 1.82 7.50
CA GLU A 58 13.44 1.81 8.94
C GLU A 58 12.78 0.52 9.38
N VAL A 59 12.72 0.34 10.69
CA VAL A 59 11.91 -0.69 11.31
C VAL A 59 10.47 -0.19 11.35
N VAL A 60 9.56 -1.01 10.85
CA VAL A 60 8.13 -0.66 10.81
C VAL A 60 7.33 -1.61 11.69
N ASP A 61 6.22 -1.12 12.19
CA ASP A 61 5.27 -1.92 12.96
C ASP A 61 4.27 -2.56 11.99
N ILE A 62 4.08 -3.86 12.13
CA ILE A 62 3.24 -4.67 11.26
C ILE A 62 2.13 -5.30 12.08
N ASP A 63 0.88 -5.03 11.69
CA ASP A 63 -0.29 -5.73 12.22
C ASP A 63 -0.81 -6.67 11.14
N VAL A 64 -0.62 -7.96 11.34
CA VAL A 64 -0.99 -8.98 10.35
C VAL A 64 -2.52 -9.11 10.30
N MET A 65 -3.08 -8.92 9.12
CA MET A 65 -4.51 -9.06 8.88
C MET A 65 -4.84 -10.39 8.21
N ASP A 66 -3.93 -10.89 7.38
CA ASP A 66 -4.15 -12.12 6.63
C ASP A 66 -2.80 -12.59 6.06
N THR A 67 -2.79 -13.77 5.46
CA THR A 67 -1.69 -14.26 4.64
C THR A 67 -2.29 -14.78 3.34
N ASP A 68 -1.62 -14.57 2.22
CA ASP A 68 -2.13 -15.08 0.96
C ASP A 68 -1.49 -16.44 0.63
N ARG A 69 -2.02 -17.06 -0.42
CA ARG A 69 -1.56 -18.39 -0.86
C ARG A 69 -0.14 -18.40 -1.40
N TYR A 70 0.44 -17.23 -1.63
CA TYR A 70 1.82 -17.09 -2.12
C TYR A 70 2.80 -16.85 -0.98
N GLY A 71 2.33 -16.88 0.26
CA GLY A 71 3.16 -16.67 1.44
C GLY A 71 3.40 -15.22 1.81
N ARG A 72 2.72 -14.27 1.17
CA ARG A 72 2.83 -12.87 1.56
C ARG A 72 2.00 -12.60 2.81
N VAL A 73 2.55 -11.77 3.68
CA VAL A 73 1.82 -11.24 4.84
C VAL A 73 1.01 -10.04 4.37
N ILE A 74 -0.27 -10.03 4.65
CA ILE A 74 -1.17 -8.91 4.34
C ILE A 74 -1.38 -8.16 5.64
N ALA A 75 -0.94 -6.90 5.71
CA ALA A 75 -0.81 -6.22 6.99
C ALA A 75 -1.00 -4.72 6.91
N ARG A 76 -1.39 -4.14 8.04
CA ARG A 76 -1.24 -2.71 8.27
C ARG A 76 0.23 -2.43 8.55
N VAL A 77 0.74 -1.37 7.96
CA VAL A 77 2.15 -0.98 8.09
C VAL A 77 2.20 0.44 8.66
N GLN A 78 2.88 0.58 9.79
CA GLN A 78 3.07 1.88 10.42
C GLN A 78 4.56 2.17 10.60
N ALA A 79 4.96 3.35 10.19
CA ALA A 79 6.32 3.86 10.38
C ALA A 79 6.23 5.16 11.17
N ASN A 80 6.78 5.17 12.38
CA ASN A 80 6.77 6.36 13.25
C ASN A 80 5.37 6.95 13.43
N GLY A 81 4.37 6.08 13.62
CA GLY A 81 2.99 6.50 13.80
C GLY A 81 2.22 6.84 12.54
N THR A 82 2.86 6.75 11.38
CA THR A 82 2.22 7.02 10.08
C THR A 82 1.79 5.70 9.44
N ASP A 83 0.49 5.56 9.18
CA ASP A 83 -0.07 4.38 8.50
C ASP A 83 0.12 4.51 6.99
N LEU A 84 0.81 3.56 6.39
CA LEU A 84 1.14 3.61 4.97
C LEU A 84 -0.10 3.55 4.08
N GLY A 85 -1.01 2.60 4.36
CA GLY A 85 -2.22 2.43 3.54
C GLY A 85 -3.10 3.66 3.55
N ARG A 86 -3.36 4.21 4.75
CA ARG A 86 -4.16 5.43 4.88
C ARG A 86 -3.53 6.62 4.19
N THR A 87 -2.21 6.74 4.30
CA THR A 87 -1.49 7.86 3.70
C THR A 87 -1.58 7.81 2.18
N LEU A 88 -1.37 6.64 1.59
CA LEU A 88 -1.51 6.47 0.14
C LEU A 88 -2.92 6.79 -0.34
N ALA A 89 -3.94 6.27 0.35
CA ALA A 89 -5.32 6.54 -0.01
C ALA A 89 -5.67 8.03 0.10
N ARG A 90 -5.27 8.66 1.20
CA ARG A 90 -5.53 10.08 1.44
C ARG A 90 -4.87 10.97 0.41
N ARG A 91 -3.67 10.61 -0.04
CA ARG A 91 -2.92 11.38 -1.04
C ARG A 91 -3.38 11.11 -2.47
N GLY A 92 -4.38 10.23 -2.64
CA GLY A 92 -4.88 9.88 -3.97
C GLY A 92 -3.94 8.99 -4.76
N LEU A 93 -3.12 8.19 -4.09
CA LEU A 93 -2.12 7.33 -4.72
C LEU A 93 -2.43 5.85 -4.54
N ALA A 94 -3.64 5.53 -4.12
CA ALA A 94 -4.12 4.16 -4.03
C ALA A 94 -5.64 4.11 -4.03
N TRP A 95 -6.17 3.00 -4.54
CA TRP A 95 -7.61 2.67 -4.41
C TRP A 95 -7.84 1.91 -3.13
N HIS A 96 -9.06 2.00 -2.58
CA HIS A 96 -9.54 1.05 -1.59
C HIS A 96 -9.64 -0.32 -2.25
N ALA A 97 -9.05 -1.34 -1.64
CA ALA A 97 -9.07 -2.69 -2.19
C ALA A 97 -10.44 -3.33 -1.96
N ARG A 98 -11.11 -3.75 -3.03
CA ARG A 98 -12.46 -4.31 -2.97
C ARG A 98 -12.54 -5.57 -2.12
N ARG A 99 -11.46 -6.35 -2.06
CA ARG A 99 -11.42 -7.60 -1.29
C ARG A 99 -11.42 -7.38 0.22
N TYR A 100 -11.29 -6.13 0.67
CA TYR A 100 -11.27 -5.79 2.10
C TYR A 100 -12.38 -4.80 2.43
N PRO A 101 -13.67 -5.23 2.33
CA PRO A 101 -14.79 -4.29 2.49
C PRO A 101 -14.90 -3.70 3.90
N THR A 102 -14.21 -4.29 4.88
CA THR A 102 -14.21 -3.80 6.26
C THR A 102 -13.23 -2.67 6.51
N SER A 103 -12.41 -2.27 5.54
CA SER A 103 -11.48 -1.16 5.74
C SER A 103 -12.16 0.19 5.51
N SER A 104 -13.08 0.53 6.43
CA SER A 104 -13.90 1.74 6.34
C SER A 104 -13.08 3.02 6.36
N THR A 105 -12.00 3.06 7.15
CA THR A 105 -11.14 4.26 7.25
C THR A 105 -10.44 4.53 5.91
N ILE A 106 -9.93 3.50 5.26
CA ILE A 106 -9.28 3.64 3.96
C ILE A 106 -10.28 4.08 2.91
N LYS A 107 -11.50 3.54 2.95
CA LYS A 107 -12.58 3.92 2.05
C LYS A 107 -12.92 5.41 2.20
N GLU A 108 -12.95 5.91 3.43
CA GLU A 108 -13.18 7.33 3.71
C GLU A 108 -12.04 8.21 3.18
N GLN A 109 -10.80 7.77 3.33
CA GLN A 109 -9.64 8.49 2.80
C GLN A 109 -9.68 8.58 1.27
N GLU A 110 -10.07 7.49 0.61
CA GLU A 110 -10.25 7.49 -0.85
C GLU A 110 -11.33 8.47 -1.27
N ARG A 111 -12.47 8.46 -0.59
CA ARG A 111 -13.57 9.38 -0.88
C ARG A 111 -13.15 10.83 -0.77
N ASP A 112 -12.40 11.18 0.29
CA ASP A 112 -11.91 12.53 0.51
C ASP A 112 -10.91 12.93 -0.59
N ALA A 113 -10.02 12.01 -0.97
CA ALA A 113 -9.06 12.27 -2.04
C ALA A 113 -9.76 12.50 -3.39
N ARG A 114 -10.82 11.73 -3.68
CA ARG A 114 -11.64 11.92 -4.90
C ARG A 114 -12.31 13.28 -4.90
N ALA A 115 -12.89 13.66 -3.77
CA ALA A 115 -13.60 14.95 -3.65
C ALA A 115 -12.66 16.13 -3.85
N GLU A 116 -11.41 16.02 -3.45
CA GLU A 116 -10.41 17.06 -3.58
C GLU A 116 -9.51 16.91 -4.83
N ALA A 117 -9.80 15.94 -5.68
CA ALA A 117 -9.06 15.66 -6.91
C ALA A 117 -7.55 15.52 -6.67
N ARG A 118 -7.17 14.71 -5.69
CA ARG A 118 -5.76 14.45 -5.37
C ARG A 118 -5.23 13.29 -6.20
N GLY A 119 -3.98 13.38 -6.66
CA GLY A 119 -3.26 12.31 -7.34
C GLY A 119 -4.04 11.69 -8.49
N LEU A 120 -4.34 10.40 -8.40
CA LEU A 120 -5.12 9.65 -9.39
C LEU A 120 -6.42 10.36 -9.78
N TRP A 121 -7.03 11.04 -8.83
CA TRP A 121 -8.36 11.64 -8.99
C TRP A 121 -8.34 12.98 -9.72
N THR A 122 -7.16 13.42 -10.18
CA THR A 122 -7.05 14.50 -11.16
C THR A 122 -7.41 14.03 -12.56
N GLN A 123 -7.34 12.72 -12.80
CA GLN A 123 -7.71 12.11 -14.07
C GLN A 123 -9.22 11.93 -14.14
N ASP A 124 -9.79 12.07 -15.34
CA ASP A 124 -11.24 11.89 -15.54
C ASP A 124 -11.67 10.45 -15.33
N ASP A 125 -10.83 9.50 -15.77
CA ASP A 125 -11.18 8.07 -15.71
C ASP A 125 -9.91 7.25 -15.45
N PRO A 126 -9.38 7.29 -14.22
CA PRO A 126 -8.17 6.54 -13.90
C PRO A 126 -8.42 5.03 -13.97
N THR A 127 -7.49 4.31 -14.59
CA THR A 127 -7.58 2.85 -14.72
C THR A 127 -7.10 2.20 -13.42
N PRO A 128 -7.95 1.42 -12.73
CA PRO A 128 -7.52 0.70 -11.53
C PRO A 128 -6.46 -0.35 -11.86
N PRO A 129 -5.58 -0.70 -10.90
CA PRO A 129 -4.51 -1.66 -11.16
C PRO A 129 -5.01 -3.05 -11.56
N TRP A 130 -6.16 -3.48 -11.04
CA TRP A 130 -6.73 -4.78 -11.41
C TRP A 130 -7.19 -4.83 -12.88
N GLU A 131 -7.62 -3.71 -13.45
CA GLU A 131 -7.93 -3.60 -14.87
C GLU A 131 -6.68 -3.47 -15.72
N HIS A 132 -5.69 -2.73 -15.23
CA HIS A 132 -4.41 -2.56 -15.91
C HIS A 132 -3.71 -3.91 -16.10
N ARG A 133 -3.68 -4.74 -15.06
CA ARG A 133 -3.11 -6.08 -15.15
C ARG A 133 -3.83 -6.96 -16.17
N GLY A 134 -5.15 -6.81 -16.27
CA GLY A 134 -5.94 -7.54 -17.25
C GLY A 134 -5.66 -7.14 -18.69
N THR A 135 -5.31 -5.87 -18.93
CA THR A 135 -5.02 -5.37 -20.29
C THR A 135 -3.59 -5.59 -20.74
N SER A 136 -2.68 -5.83 -19.80
CA SER A 136 -1.26 -6.03 -20.11
C SER A 136 -0.89 -7.49 -20.41
N ALA A 137 -1.87 -8.35 -20.48
CA ALA A 137 -1.68 -9.78 -20.74
C ALA A 137 -1.25 -10.04 -22.19
#